data_53a2838ab4cb6b4bf9f4e247d6692f2c
#
_entry.id   53a2838ab4cb6b4bf9f4e247d6692f2c
#
_cell.length_a   1.000
_cell.length_b   1.000
_cell.length_c   1.000
_cell.angle_alpha   90.00
_cell.angle_beta   90.00
_cell.angle_gamma   90.00
#
_symmetry.space_group_name_H-M   'P 1'
#
loop_
_entity.id
_entity.type
_entity.pdbx_description
1 polymer ?
#
loop_
_entity_poly.entity_id
_entity_poly.type
_entity_poly.pdbx_seq_one_letter_code
_entity_poly.pdbx_strand_id
1 'polypeptide(L)'
;MPVLRSAVPCADLSSYAAGWRARDRARAQEEVAWRARIEARLPQVVRLLAEDFGATRVLLFGSLARGTAGPESDVDLLVDGLPLERLIEATARADRLLAEANADLVPGDRVRPEVLTRALAEGILLHGD
;
A
#
# COMPACT_ATOMS: atom_id res chain seq x y z
N MET A 1 8.45 44.80 24.72
CA MET A 1 7.70 44.79 23.78
C MET A 1 6.61 43.84 23.61
N PRO A 2 5.51 44.27 23.83
CA PRO A 2 4.34 43.44 23.70
C PRO A 2 3.90 43.24 22.27
N VAL A 3 4.67 43.73 21.38
CA VAL A 3 4.29 43.67 19.97
C VAL A 3 4.01 42.30 19.48
N LEU A 4 4.74 41.30 19.96
CA LEU A 4 4.58 39.95 19.46
C LEU A 4 3.26 39.37 19.83
N ARG A 5 2.71 39.72 20.98
CA ARG A 5 1.44 39.21 21.36
C ARG A 5 0.31 39.69 20.50
N SER A 6 0.39 40.95 20.11
CA SER A 6 -0.66 41.52 19.28
C SER A 6 -0.62 40.97 17.88
N ALA A 7 0.51 40.41 17.47
CA ALA A 7 0.64 39.92 16.11
C ALA A 7 -0.13 38.62 15.85
N VAL A 8 -0.47 37.86 16.91
CA VAL A 8 -1.16 36.58 16.73
C VAL A 8 -2.34 36.51 17.67
N PRO A 9 -3.47 37.03 17.28
CA PRO A 9 -4.68 36.91 18.08
C PRO A 9 -5.19 35.47 18.14
N CYS A 10 -5.92 35.16 19.21
CA CYS A 10 -6.44 33.81 19.38
C CYS A 10 -7.35 33.37 18.26
N ALA A 11 -8.09 34.30 17.67
CA ALA A 11 -8.96 33.95 16.54
C ALA A 11 -8.16 33.42 15.34
N ASP A 12 -6.98 34.00 15.09
CA ASP A 12 -6.14 33.53 14.01
C ASP A 12 -5.60 32.14 14.27
N LEU A 13 -5.25 31.84 15.53
CA LEU A 13 -4.80 30.51 15.89
C LEU A 13 -5.90 29.48 15.73
N SER A 14 -7.12 29.82 16.08
CA SER A 14 -8.27 28.93 15.91
C SER A 14 -8.52 28.62 14.43
N SER A 15 -8.47 29.65 13.59
CA SER A 15 -8.61 29.47 12.14
C SER A 15 -7.53 28.60 11.58
N TYR A 16 -6.31 28.80 12.04
CA TYR A 16 -5.17 28.02 11.60
C TYR A 16 -5.33 26.55 11.95
N ALA A 17 -5.72 26.27 13.19
CA ALA A 17 -5.95 24.90 13.64
C ALA A 17 -7.10 24.24 12.88
N ALA A 18 -8.15 24.98 12.58
CA ALA A 18 -9.27 24.46 11.79
C ALA A 18 -8.81 24.10 10.37
N GLY A 19 -7.94 24.92 9.79
CA GLY A 19 -7.38 24.63 8.47
C GLY A 19 -6.55 23.37 8.45
N TRP A 20 -5.75 23.17 9.50
CA TRP A 20 -4.96 21.95 9.63
C TRP A 20 -5.85 20.71 9.74
N ARG A 21 -6.89 20.76 10.55
CA ARG A 21 -7.83 19.64 10.71
C ARG A 21 -8.54 19.33 9.41
N ALA A 22 -8.91 20.35 8.65
CA ALA A 22 -9.57 20.14 7.36
C ALA A 22 -8.65 19.45 6.37
N ARG A 23 -7.39 19.84 6.33
CA ARG A 23 -6.41 19.20 5.46
C ARG A 23 -6.14 17.76 5.87
N ASP A 24 -6.07 17.49 7.17
CA ASP A 24 -5.87 16.13 7.68
C ASP A 24 -7.05 15.24 7.31
N ARG A 25 -8.28 15.74 7.42
CA ARG A 25 -9.47 14.98 7.02
C ARG A 25 -9.47 14.68 5.53
N ALA A 26 -9.11 15.67 4.71
CA ALA A 26 -9.06 15.49 3.28
C ALA A 26 -8.02 14.45 2.89
N ARG A 27 -6.86 14.48 3.55
CA ARG A 27 -5.81 13.49 3.31
C ARG A 27 -6.25 12.09 3.71
N ALA A 28 -6.91 11.96 4.86
CA ALA A 28 -7.40 10.67 5.33
C ALA A 28 -8.47 10.11 4.37
N GLN A 29 -9.34 10.96 3.86
CA GLN A 29 -10.35 10.55 2.89
C GLN A 29 -9.71 10.10 1.58
N GLU A 30 -8.67 10.80 1.13
CA GLU A 30 -7.93 10.43 -0.06
C GLU A 30 -7.25 9.08 0.10
N GLU A 31 -6.66 8.83 1.27
CA GLU A 31 -6.02 7.54 1.55
C GLU A 31 -7.04 6.40 1.53
N VAL A 32 -8.20 6.59 2.15
CA VAL A 32 -9.27 5.59 2.15
C VAL A 32 -9.73 5.30 0.72
N ALA A 33 -9.95 6.35 -0.06
CA ALA A 33 -10.39 6.19 -1.44
C ALA A 33 -9.33 5.48 -2.28
N TRP A 34 -8.07 5.84 -2.10
CA TRP A 34 -6.97 5.21 -2.81
C TRP A 34 -6.88 3.72 -2.46
N ARG A 35 -6.94 3.37 -1.16
CA ARG A 35 -6.93 1.97 -0.75
C ARG A 35 -8.07 1.17 -1.37
N ALA A 36 -9.25 1.76 -1.42
CA ALA A 36 -10.40 1.08 -2.02
C ALA A 36 -10.18 0.81 -3.51
N ARG A 37 -9.60 1.77 -4.23
CA ARG A 37 -9.30 1.59 -5.66
C ARG A 37 -8.25 0.52 -5.88
N ILE A 38 -7.19 0.51 -5.06
CA ILE A 38 -6.14 -0.49 -5.18
C ILE A 38 -6.69 -1.87 -4.82
N GLU A 39 -7.44 -1.98 -3.75
CA GLU A 39 -8.03 -3.27 -3.34
C GLU A 39 -8.96 -3.83 -4.43
N ALA A 40 -9.69 -2.96 -5.11
CA ALA A 40 -10.56 -3.37 -6.20
C ALA A 40 -9.78 -3.95 -7.40
N ARG A 41 -8.52 -3.60 -7.54
CA ARG A 41 -7.66 -4.06 -8.63
C ARG A 41 -6.86 -5.30 -8.27
N LEU A 42 -6.77 -5.64 -6.99
CA LEU A 42 -6.00 -6.81 -6.55
C LEU A 42 -6.46 -8.13 -7.19
N PRO A 43 -7.74 -8.41 -7.36
CA PRO A 43 -8.16 -9.66 -8.02
C PRO A 43 -7.56 -9.84 -9.41
N GLN A 44 -7.40 -8.76 -10.18
CA GLN A 44 -6.78 -8.83 -11.49
C GLN A 44 -5.29 -9.15 -11.39
N VAL A 45 -4.62 -8.57 -10.41
CA VAL A 45 -3.19 -8.85 -10.17
C VAL A 45 -3.02 -10.31 -9.76
N VAL A 46 -3.87 -10.81 -8.88
CA VAL A 46 -3.81 -12.20 -8.44
C VAL A 46 -4.03 -13.13 -9.63
N ARG A 47 -5.01 -12.83 -10.47
CA ARG A 47 -5.27 -13.65 -11.66
C ARG A 47 -4.07 -13.66 -12.60
N LEU A 48 -3.47 -12.50 -12.82
CA LEU A 48 -2.26 -12.38 -13.63
C LEU A 48 -1.16 -13.29 -13.09
N LEU A 49 -0.87 -13.19 -11.80
CA LEU A 49 0.21 -13.96 -11.19
C LEU A 49 -0.06 -15.45 -11.22
N ALA A 50 -1.29 -15.87 -10.96
CA ALA A 50 -1.65 -17.28 -10.93
C ALA A 50 -1.72 -17.87 -12.33
N GLU A 51 -2.37 -17.20 -13.27
CA GLU A 51 -2.64 -17.76 -14.59
C GLU A 51 -1.47 -17.58 -15.56
N ASP A 52 -0.85 -16.40 -15.57
CA ASP A 52 0.21 -16.10 -16.55
C ASP A 52 1.60 -16.47 -16.03
N PHE A 53 1.80 -16.50 -14.74
CA PHE A 53 3.12 -16.73 -14.15
C PHE A 53 3.19 -18.00 -13.29
N GLY A 54 2.06 -18.66 -13.07
CA GLY A 54 2.05 -19.93 -12.34
C GLY A 54 2.19 -19.81 -10.84
N ALA A 55 1.90 -18.64 -10.27
CA ALA A 55 1.99 -18.46 -8.83
C ALA A 55 1.05 -19.42 -8.10
N THR A 56 1.55 -20.06 -7.06
CA THR A 56 0.80 -21.01 -6.27
C THR A 56 0.22 -20.38 -5.01
N ARG A 57 0.81 -19.30 -4.54
CA ARG A 57 0.32 -18.57 -3.38
C ARG A 57 0.64 -17.10 -3.54
N VAL A 58 -0.32 -16.24 -3.22
CA VAL A 58 -0.14 -14.78 -3.20
C VAL A 58 -0.67 -14.26 -1.87
N LEU A 59 0.20 -13.63 -1.11
CA LEU A 59 -0.12 -13.11 0.21
C LEU A 59 0.15 -11.59 0.23
N LEU A 60 -0.87 -10.82 0.58
CA LEU A 60 -0.72 -9.39 0.74
C LEU A 60 -0.21 -9.09 2.14
N PHE A 61 0.86 -8.32 2.24
CA PHE A 61 1.38 -7.89 3.53
C PHE A 61 1.78 -6.42 3.49
N GLY A 62 2.39 -5.91 4.55
CA GLY A 62 2.81 -4.53 4.61
C GLY A 62 1.68 -3.57 4.90
N SER A 63 1.85 -2.30 4.51
CA SER A 63 0.95 -1.22 4.90
C SER A 63 -0.47 -1.39 4.38
N LEU A 64 -0.65 -1.92 3.16
CA LEU A 64 -1.98 -2.12 2.63
C LEU A 64 -2.74 -3.19 3.43
N ALA A 65 -2.07 -4.26 3.81
CA ALA A 65 -2.67 -5.31 4.65
C ALA A 65 -3.04 -4.77 6.02
N ARG A 66 -2.24 -3.85 6.57
CA ARG A 66 -2.52 -3.24 7.87
C ARG A 66 -3.59 -2.15 7.81
N GLY A 67 -3.97 -1.70 6.61
CA GLY A 67 -4.94 -0.63 6.44
C GLY A 67 -4.36 0.77 6.65
N THR A 68 -3.04 0.91 6.54
CA THR A 68 -2.36 2.19 6.75
C THR A 68 -1.74 2.77 5.49
N ALA A 69 -1.91 2.10 4.34
CA ALA A 69 -1.29 2.52 3.09
C ALA A 69 -1.95 3.78 2.53
N GLY A 70 -1.17 4.56 1.81
CA GLY A 70 -1.63 5.74 1.10
C GLY A 70 -0.97 5.84 -0.27
N PRO A 71 -1.23 6.92 -1.02
CA PRO A 71 -0.76 7.04 -2.42
C PRO A 71 0.74 6.93 -2.63
N GLU A 72 1.53 7.05 -1.57
CA GLU A 72 2.98 6.90 -1.66
C GLU A 72 3.45 5.50 -1.29
N SER A 73 2.52 4.61 -0.94
CA SER A 73 2.85 3.26 -0.50
C SER A 73 2.93 2.30 -1.68
N ASP A 74 3.76 1.26 -1.51
CA ASP A 74 3.80 0.14 -2.46
C ASP A 74 2.83 -0.95 -2.01
N VAL A 75 2.48 -1.83 -2.93
CA VAL A 75 1.66 -3.00 -2.64
C VAL A 75 2.61 -4.19 -2.49
N ASP A 76 2.77 -4.66 -1.26
CA ASP A 76 3.70 -5.74 -0.94
C ASP A 76 3.02 -7.10 -1.07
N LEU A 77 3.50 -7.92 -1.98
CA LEU A 77 2.96 -9.24 -2.24
C LEU A 77 4.05 -10.30 -2.11
N LEU A 78 3.82 -11.27 -1.24
CA LEU A 78 4.66 -12.46 -1.15
C LEU A 78 4.10 -13.47 -2.15
N VAL A 79 4.92 -13.92 -3.09
CA VAL A 79 4.46 -14.76 -4.19
C VAL A 79 5.30 -16.04 -4.25
N ASP A 80 4.62 -17.18 -4.11
CA ASP A 80 5.26 -18.48 -4.28
C ASP A 80 5.00 -19.00 -5.67
N GLY A 81 6.00 -19.66 -6.25
CA GLY A 81 5.85 -20.28 -7.56
C GLY A 81 6.18 -19.38 -8.73
N LEU A 82 6.58 -18.12 -8.46
CA LEU A 82 6.98 -17.19 -9.50
C LEU A 82 8.42 -17.46 -9.91
N PRO A 83 8.68 -17.79 -11.17
CA PRO A 83 10.07 -17.96 -11.63
C PRO A 83 10.85 -16.67 -11.51
N LEU A 84 12.06 -16.75 -10.94
CA LEU A 84 12.86 -15.56 -10.67
C LEU A 84 13.17 -14.80 -11.97
N GLU A 85 13.41 -15.50 -13.06
CA GLU A 85 13.72 -14.89 -14.35
C GLU A 85 12.53 -14.11 -14.93
N ARG A 86 11.33 -14.31 -14.39
CA ARG A 86 10.15 -13.60 -14.84
C ARG A 86 9.68 -12.51 -13.87
N LEU A 87 10.45 -12.29 -12.81
CA LEU A 87 10.06 -11.34 -11.75
C LEU A 87 9.88 -9.92 -12.28
N ILE A 88 10.79 -9.46 -13.12
CA ILE A 88 10.71 -8.09 -13.66
C ILE A 88 9.48 -7.94 -14.56
N GLU A 89 9.21 -8.92 -15.41
CA GLU A 89 8.03 -8.90 -16.27
C GLU A 89 6.75 -8.91 -15.46
N ALA A 90 6.70 -9.77 -14.43
CA ALA A 90 5.52 -9.86 -13.57
C ALA A 90 5.27 -8.55 -12.83
N THR A 91 6.33 -7.94 -12.31
CA THR A 91 6.24 -6.67 -11.60
C THR A 91 5.71 -5.56 -12.52
N ALA A 92 6.26 -5.48 -13.74
CA ALA A 92 5.83 -4.46 -14.69
C ALA A 92 4.36 -4.62 -15.08
N ARG A 93 3.91 -5.85 -15.27
CA ARG A 93 2.52 -6.10 -15.62
C ARG A 93 1.58 -5.84 -14.44
N ALA A 94 1.99 -6.19 -13.22
CA ALA A 94 1.23 -5.88 -12.02
C ALA A 94 1.10 -4.38 -11.82
N ASP A 95 2.18 -3.63 -12.04
CA ASP A 95 2.17 -2.17 -11.93
C ASP A 95 1.12 -1.55 -12.86
N ARG A 96 1.01 -2.07 -14.08
CA ARG A 96 0.01 -1.56 -15.02
C ARG A 96 -1.41 -1.81 -14.54
N LEU A 97 -1.67 -2.97 -13.95
CA LEU A 97 -2.99 -3.29 -13.44
C LEU A 97 -3.34 -2.44 -12.24
N LEU A 98 -2.38 -2.15 -11.37
CA LEU A 98 -2.60 -1.32 -10.20
C LEU A 98 -2.79 0.16 -10.58
N ALA A 99 -2.12 0.61 -11.63
CA ALA A 99 -2.21 1.96 -12.19
C ALA A 99 -1.74 3.07 -11.25
N GLU A 100 -2.20 3.09 -10.00
CA GLU A 100 -1.89 4.15 -9.04
C GLU A 100 -0.93 3.71 -7.94
N ALA A 101 -0.32 2.53 -8.10
CA ALA A 101 0.62 2.02 -7.11
C ALA A 101 1.63 1.11 -7.81
N ASN A 102 2.75 0.90 -7.16
CA ASN A 102 3.77 -0.04 -7.62
C ASN A 102 3.63 -1.34 -6.83
N ALA A 103 3.82 -2.45 -7.52
CA ALA A 103 3.85 -3.74 -6.88
C ALA A 103 5.27 -4.04 -6.42
N ASP A 104 5.40 -4.51 -5.18
CA ASP A 104 6.66 -5.05 -4.67
C ASP A 104 6.45 -6.55 -4.52
N LEU A 105 6.85 -7.31 -5.55
CA LEU A 105 6.70 -8.76 -5.55
C LEU A 105 7.91 -9.41 -4.91
N VAL A 106 7.67 -10.10 -3.80
CA VAL A 106 8.72 -10.76 -3.04
C VAL A 106 8.57 -12.27 -3.24
N PRO A 107 9.54 -12.93 -3.94
CA PRO A 107 9.47 -14.38 -4.11
C PRO A 107 9.59 -15.09 -2.76
N GLY A 108 8.65 -16.00 -2.47
CA GLY A 108 8.57 -16.62 -1.17
C GLY A 108 9.76 -17.50 -0.82
N ASP A 109 10.42 -18.06 -1.85
CA ASP A 109 11.59 -18.91 -1.64
C ASP A 109 12.89 -18.11 -1.47
N ARG A 110 12.84 -16.80 -1.67
CA ARG A 110 14.01 -15.93 -1.58
C ARG A 110 13.88 -14.85 -0.51
N VAL A 111 12.81 -14.88 0.23
CA VAL A 111 12.54 -13.85 1.24
C VAL A 111 13.35 -14.12 2.49
N ARG A 112 13.76 -13.03 3.16
CA ARG A 112 14.47 -13.15 4.44
C ARG A 112 13.51 -13.70 5.49
N PRO A 113 14.03 -14.53 6.44
CA PRO A 113 13.16 -15.14 7.46
C PRO A 113 12.34 -14.13 8.26
N GLU A 114 12.89 -12.96 8.58
CA GLU A 114 12.17 -11.93 9.33
C GLU A 114 11.00 -11.35 8.53
N VAL A 115 11.20 -11.17 7.23
CA VAL A 115 10.14 -10.68 6.35
C VAL A 115 9.05 -11.73 6.20
N LEU A 116 9.45 -12.99 6.03
CA LEU A 116 8.48 -14.08 5.93
C LEU A 116 7.64 -14.21 7.20
N THR A 117 8.27 -14.13 8.35
CA THR A 117 7.57 -14.20 9.64
C THR A 117 6.53 -13.07 9.73
N ARG A 118 6.93 -11.86 9.36
CA ARG A 118 6.01 -10.71 9.39
C ARG A 118 4.87 -10.89 8.39
N ALA A 119 5.19 -11.33 7.18
CA ALA A 119 4.18 -11.52 6.15
C ALA A 119 3.15 -12.56 6.56
N LEU A 120 3.60 -13.67 7.17
CA LEU A 120 2.68 -14.71 7.63
C LEU A 120 1.83 -14.26 8.82
N ALA A 121 2.39 -13.42 9.70
CA ALA A 121 1.70 -12.97 10.89
C ALA A 121 0.61 -11.94 10.58
N GLU A 122 0.87 -11.00 9.67
CA GLU A 122 -0.04 -9.90 9.39
C GLU A 122 -0.66 -9.92 7.99
N GLY A 123 -0.28 -10.91 7.18
CA GLY A 123 -0.68 -10.95 5.78
C GLY A 123 -2.10 -11.45 5.57
N ILE A 124 -2.61 -11.11 4.40
CA ILE A 124 -3.92 -11.54 3.95
C ILE A 124 -3.72 -12.45 2.74
N LEU A 125 -4.21 -13.68 2.84
CA LEU A 125 -4.06 -14.65 1.75
C LEU A 125 -5.02 -14.28 0.63
N LEU A 126 -4.48 -14.01 -0.56
CA LEU A 126 -5.27 -13.65 -1.73
C LEU A 126 -5.47 -14.84 -2.69
N HIS A 127 -4.55 -15.81 -2.68
CA HIS A 127 -4.60 -16.97 -3.56
C HIS A 127 -3.80 -18.11 -2.94
N GLY A 128 -4.31 -19.33 -3.09
CA GLY A 128 -3.64 -20.53 -2.60
C GLY A 128 -4.09 -20.90 -1.20
N ASP A 129 -3.27 -21.70 -0.56
CA ASP A 129 -3.58 -22.24 0.79
C ASP A 129 -2.71 -21.66 1.87
#